data_4a78205c3bb39c7c8c31aefa8173df14
#
_entry.id   4a78205c3bb39c7c8c31aefa8173df14
#
_cell.length_a   1.000
_cell.length_b   1.000
_cell.length_c   1.000
_cell.angle_alpha   90.00
_cell.angle_beta   90.00
_cell.angle_gamma   90.00
#
_symmetry.space_group_name_H-M   'P 1'
#
loop_
_entity.id
_entity.type
_entity.pdbx_description
1 polymer ?
#
loop_
_entity_poly.entity_id
_entity_poly.type
_entity_poly.pdbx_seq_one_letter_code
_entity_poly.pdbx_strand_id
1 'polypeptide(L)'
;MIHRYKLGGMNIVLDICSGSVHLVDEVAYDMIGLFETESREAITAAMLEKYGDREDMTEADINECYEQIEELRDAGKLFTPDTF
;
A
#
# COMPACT_ATOMS: atom_id res chain seq x y z
N MET A 1 -10.86 5.59 6.34
CA MET A 1 -11.26 5.47 4.92
C MET A 1 -10.09 5.88 4.03
N ILE A 2 -9.77 5.05 3.05
CA ILE A 2 -8.65 5.27 2.14
C ILE A 2 -9.17 5.57 0.74
N HIS A 3 -8.68 6.63 0.15
CA HIS A 3 -8.90 6.94 -1.25
C HIS A 3 -7.58 6.82 -2.00
N ARG A 4 -7.61 6.12 -3.13
CA ARG A 4 -6.45 5.94 -4.00
C ARG A 4 -6.79 6.50 -5.37
N TYR A 5 -5.88 7.31 -5.91
CA TYR A 5 -6.06 7.82 -7.27
C TYR A 5 -4.71 8.14 -7.90
N LYS A 6 -4.73 8.23 -9.22
CA LYS A 6 -3.55 8.58 -10.02
C LYS A 6 -3.77 9.94 -10.64
N LEU A 7 -2.81 10.82 -10.49
CA LEU A 7 -2.88 12.18 -11.04
C LEU A 7 -1.52 12.57 -11.61
N GLY A 8 -1.47 12.85 -12.91
CA GLY A 8 -0.24 13.31 -13.56
C GLY A 8 0.92 12.34 -13.45
N GLY A 9 0.66 11.03 -13.45
CA GLY A 9 1.68 10.00 -13.30
C GLY A 9 2.07 9.72 -11.86
N MET A 10 1.43 10.37 -10.89
CA MET A 10 1.68 10.14 -9.47
C MET A 10 0.63 9.22 -8.88
N ASN A 11 1.04 8.31 -8.01
CA ASN A 11 0.16 7.44 -7.25
C ASN A 11 -0.09 8.08 -5.90
N ILE A 12 -1.32 8.46 -5.62
CA ILE A 12 -1.69 9.21 -4.43
C ILE A 12 -2.62 8.37 -3.57
N VAL A 13 -2.31 8.30 -2.28
CA VAL A 13 -3.15 7.64 -1.27
C VAL A 13 -3.53 8.68 -0.22
N LEU A 14 -4.82 8.84 -0.03
CA LEU A 14 -5.36 9.80 0.94
C LEU A 14 -6.11 9.04 2.03
N ASP A 15 -5.69 9.23 3.28
CA ASP A 15 -6.44 8.76 4.44
C ASP A 15 -7.27 9.92 4.98
N ILE A 16 -8.57 9.87 4.74
CA ILE A 16 -9.49 10.94 5.12
C ILE A 16 -9.59 11.07 6.65
N CYS A 17 -9.54 9.95 7.37
CA CYS A 17 -9.69 9.97 8.82
C CYS A 17 -8.52 10.64 9.53
N SER A 18 -7.30 10.48 9.02
CA SER A 18 -6.11 11.14 9.58
C SER A 18 -5.76 12.44 8.87
N GLY A 19 -6.31 12.68 7.69
CA GLY A 19 -5.95 13.80 6.84
C GLY A 19 -4.58 13.65 6.18
N SER A 20 -4.01 12.44 6.17
CA SER A 20 -2.68 12.19 5.63
C SER A 20 -2.74 11.93 4.12
N VAL A 21 -1.81 12.53 3.39
CA VAL A 21 -1.63 12.31 1.95
C VAL A 21 -0.27 11.66 1.72
N HIS A 22 -0.25 10.57 0.99
CA HIS A 22 0.96 9.81 0.70
C HIS A 22 1.20 9.70 -0.79
N LEU A 23 2.42 10.00 -1.23
CA LEU A 23 2.87 9.70 -2.58
C LEU A 23 3.62 8.38 -2.53
N VAL A 24 3.17 7.40 -3.29
CA VAL A 24 3.70 6.03 -3.25
C VAL A 24 4.03 5.54 -4.65
N ASP A 25 4.84 4.49 -4.73
CA ASP A 25 5.10 3.85 -6.01
C ASP A 25 3.94 2.92 -6.40
N GLU A 26 4.03 2.35 -7.60
CA GLU A 26 2.97 1.50 -8.13
C GLU A 26 2.74 0.26 -7.26
N VAL A 27 3.80 -0.35 -6.75
CA VAL A 27 3.70 -1.54 -5.90
C VAL A 27 2.97 -1.21 -4.60
N ALA A 28 3.37 -0.14 -3.92
CA ALA A 28 2.72 0.30 -2.69
C ALA A 28 1.26 0.68 -2.93
N TYR A 29 0.97 1.34 -4.04
CA TYR A 29 -0.40 1.70 -4.42
C TYR A 29 -1.30 0.47 -4.54
N ASP A 30 -0.82 -0.57 -5.23
CA ASP A 30 -1.58 -1.80 -5.38
C ASP A 30 -1.69 -2.55 -4.04
N MET A 31 -0.62 -2.61 -3.25
CA MET A 31 -0.64 -3.24 -1.94
C MET A 31 -1.65 -2.60 -1.00
N ILE A 32 -1.71 -1.28 -0.95
CA ILE A 32 -2.65 -0.55 -0.12
C ILE A 32 -4.08 -0.90 -0.49
N GLY A 33 -4.36 -1.07 -1.78
CA GLY A 33 -5.68 -1.48 -2.24
C GLY A 33 -6.12 -2.87 -1.77
N LEU A 34 -5.17 -3.76 -1.50
CA LEU A 34 -5.45 -5.11 -1.04
C LEU A 34 -5.29 -5.27 0.47
N PHE A 35 -4.70 -4.30 1.13
CA PHE A 35 -4.25 -4.43 2.52
C PHE A 35 -5.39 -4.70 3.50
N GLU A 36 -6.55 -4.09 3.30
CA GLU A 36 -7.69 -4.25 4.19
C GLU A 36 -8.48 -5.55 3.95
N THR A 37 -8.40 -6.09 2.73
CA THR A 37 -9.26 -7.22 2.32
C THR A 37 -8.51 -8.53 2.19
N GLU A 38 -7.18 -8.50 2.04
CA GLU A 38 -6.36 -9.68 1.80
C GLU A 38 -5.34 -9.90 2.90
N SER A 39 -4.93 -11.16 3.10
CA SER A 39 -3.86 -11.48 4.04
C SER A 39 -2.49 -11.09 3.45
N ARG A 40 -1.48 -11.00 4.32
CA ARG A 40 -0.11 -10.73 3.89
C ARG A 40 0.38 -11.72 2.84
N GLU A 41 0.08 -13.02 3.04
CA GLU A 41 0.46 -14.06 2.09
C GLU A 41 -0.19 -13.86 0.73
N ALA A 42 -1.48 -13.54 0.71
CA ALA A 42 -2.21 -13.28 -0.54
C ALA A 42 -1.68 -12.04 -1.25
N ILE A 43 -1.38 -10.99 -0.50
CA ILE A 43 -0.81 -9.75 -1.06
C ILE A 43 0.57 -10.02 -1.66
N THR A 44 1.43 -10.72 -0.93
CA THR A 44 2.77 -11.05 -1.42
C THR A 44 2.70 -11.89 -2.69
N ALA A 45 1.84 -12.90 -2.72
CA ALA A 45 1.64 -13.74 -3.89
C ALA A 45 1.13 -12.94 -5.09
N ALA A 46 0.16 -12.05 -4.87
CA ALA A 46 -0.38 -11.20 -5.93
C ALA A 46 0.69 -10.25 -6.49
N MET A 47 1.51 -9.68 -5.63
CA MET A 47 2.59 -8.78 -6.07
C MET A 47 3.68 -9.54 -6.83
N LEU A 48 4.04 -10.73 -6.39
CA LEU A 48 4.99 -11.56 -7.10
C LEU A 48 4.49 -11.97 -8.48
N GLU A 49 3.20 -12.28 -8.59
CA GLU A 49 2.58 -12.60 -9.87
C GLU A 49 2.57 -11.40 -10.81
N LYS A 50 2.25 -10.23 -10.31
CA LYS A 50 2.13 -9.01 -11.11
C LYS A 50 3.48 -8.41 -11.48
N TYR A 51 4.43 -8.39 -10.55
CA TYR A 51 5.71 -7.71 -10.69
C TYR A 51 6.93 -8.64 -10.70
N GLY A 52 6.73 -9.93 -10.57
CA GLY A 52 7.81 -10.91 -10.47
C GLY A 52 8.72 -10.99 -11.71
N ASP A 53 8.24 -10.52 -12.85
CA ASP A 53 9.01 -10.48 -14.09
C ASP A 53 10.01 -9.32 -14.16
N ARG A 54 9.91 -8.38 -13.22
CA ARG A 54 10.82 -7.23 -13.16
C ARG A 54 12.12 -7.64 -12.47
N GLU A 55 13.25 -7.34 -13.10
CA GLU A 55 14.56 -7.67 -12.54
C GLU A 55 14.86 -6.95 -11.22
N ASP A 56 14.27 -5.78 -11.02
CA ASP A 56 14.47 -4.95 -9.85
C ASP A 56 13.46 -5.23 -8.72
N MET A 57 12.55 -6.19 -8.92
CA MET A 57 11.52 -6.49 -7.92
C MET A 57 11.69 -7.91 -7.39
N THR A 58 12.06 -8.01 -6.12
CA THR A 58 12.23 -9.29 -5.43
C THR A 58 11.19 -9.45 -4.33
N GLU A 59 11.07 -10.66 -3.80
CA GLU A 59 10.20 -10.92 -2.63
C GLU A 59 10.60 -10.05 -1.44
N ALA A 60 11.91 -9.83 -1.25
CA ALA A 60 12.39 -8.97 -0.18
C ALA A 60 11.91 -7.53 -0.33
N ASP A 61 11.90 -7.02 -1.56
CA ASP A 61 11.39 -5.67 -1.83
C ASP A 61 9.89 -5.56 -1.53
N ILE A 62 9.14 -6.58 -1.87
CA ILE A 62 7.70 -6.63 -1.59
C ILE A 62 7.46 -6.67 -0.09
N ASN A 63 8.18 -7.49 0.64
CA ASN A 63 8.08 -7.57 2.09
C ASN A 63 8.45 -6.26 2.77
N GLU A 64 9.49 -5.59 2.30
CA GLU A 64 9.89 -4.29 2.83
C GLU A 64 8.78 -3.25 2.62
N CYS A 65 8.19 -3.24 1.43
CA CYS A 65 7.08 -2.34 1.13
C CYS A 65 5.88 -2.61 2.05
N TYR A 66 5.56 -3.88 2.26
CA TYR A 66 4.48 -4.28 3.17
C TYR A 66 4.75 -3.78 4.60
N GLU A 67 5.96 -3.96 5.08
CA GLU A 67 6.35 -3.52 6.43
C GLU A 67 6.24 -2.00 6.59
N GLN A 68 6.59 -1.24 5.55
CA GLN A 68 6.43 0.22 5.56
C GLN A 68 4.97 0.63 5.66
N ILE A 69 4.09 -0.08 4.96
CA ILE A 69 2.64 0.16 5.04
C ILE A 69 2.12 -0.16 6.43
N GLU A 70 2.55 -1.27 7.02
CA GLU A 70 2.17 -1.64 8.39
C GLU A 70 2.63 -0.58 9.39
N GLU A 71 3.83 -0.06 9.22
CA GLU A 71 4.38 0.98 10.09
C GLU A 71 3.53 2.25 10.04
N LEU A 72 3.11 2.65 8.85
CA LEU A 72 2.24 3.81 8.68
C LEU A 72 0.87 3.57 9.33
N ARG A 73 0.34 2.36 9.21
CA ARG A 73 -0.92 1.98 9.84
C ARG A 73 -0.80 2.07 11.37
N ASP A 74 0.25 1.48 11.92
CA ASP A 74 0.47 1.46 13.37
C ASP A 74 0.73 2.86 13.93
N ALA A 75 1.29 3.74 13.12
CA ALA A 75 1.49 5.15 13.49
C ALA A 75 0.21 5.99 13.38
N GLY A 76 -0.89 5.41 12.91
CA GLY A 76 -2.15 6.13 12.75
C GLY A 76 -2.18 7.09 11.57
N LYS A 77 -1.29 6.90 10.59
CA LYS A 77 -1.20 7.75 9.40
C LYS A 77 -1.85 7.14 8.18
N LEU A 78 -2.17 5.84 8.25
CA LEU A 78 -2.79 5.10 7.16
C LEU A 78 -3.77 4.09 7.76
N PHE A 79 -4.87 3.82 7.08
CA PHE A 79 -5.93 2.93 7.56
C PHE A 79 -6.46 3.32 8.95
N THR A 80 -6.51 4.62 9.21
CA THR A 80 -7.01 5.13 10.49
C THR A 80 -8.47 4.72 10.68
N PRO A 81 -8.82 4.11 11.83
CA PRO A 81 -10.20 3.71 12.06
C PRO A 81 -11.13 4.92 12.15
N ASP A 82 -12.34 4.74 11.62
CA ASP A 82 -13.39 5.73 11.70
C ASP A 82 -14.06 5.60 13.08
N THR A 83 -13.69 6.47 13.99
CA THR A 83 -14.08 6.38 15.40
C THR A 83 -15.07 7.45 15.85
N PHE A 84 -15.98 7.81 15.00
CA PHE A 84 -17.02 8.76 15.35
C PHE A 84 -18.22 8.12 16.04
#